data_caceee0e20aa5a3954d6a5048075f9a1
#
_entry.id   caceee0e20aa5a3954d6a5048075f9a1
#
_cell.length_a   1.000
_cell.length_b   1.000
_cell.length_c   1.000
_cell.angle_alpha   90.00
_cell.angle_beta   90.00
_cell.angle_gamma   90.00
#
_symmetry.space_group_name_H-M   'P 1'
#
loop_
_entity.id
_entity.type
_entity.pdbx_description
1 polymer ?
#
loop_
_entity_poly.entity_id
_entity_poly.type
_entity_poly.pdbx_seq_one_letter_code
_entity_poly.pdbx_strand_id
1 'polypeptide(L)'
;MVDISDTLKEVYSAKHAVVIPGSGTYGMEAAARQFATGKKSLVIRNGYFSYRWTQIFEACGIPTEHIVMRAQPQHEGAKHDEQQYAPYPLEQVVDTIMKDKPGVVFAPHVETSMGMILPDDYIKGVSDAVHAVGGIMVLDCIAS
;
A
#
# COMPACT_ATOMS: atom_id res chain seq x y z
N MET A 1 -11.79 -26.02 4.78
CA MET A 1 -11.58 -24.69 4.15
C MET A 1 -12.65 -23.68 4.55
N VAL A 2 -13.90 -24.04 4.74
CA VAL A 2 -14.96 -23.13 5.21
C VAL A 2 -14.61 -22.56 6.60
N ASP A 3 -14.19 -23.39 7.53
CA ASP A 3 -13.84 -22.97 8.91
C ASP A 3 -12.66 -21.97 8.93
N ILE A 4 -11.65 -22.14 8.07
CA ILE A 4 -10.53 -21.20 7.97
C ILE A 4 -11.00 -19.85 7.44
N SER A 5 -11.82 -19.85 6.40
CA SER A 5 -12.38 -18.60 5.84
C SER A 5 -13.25 -17.87 6.87
N ASP A 6 -14.06 -18.58 7.63
CA ASP A 6 -14.93 -17.98 8.64
C ASP A 6 -14.12 -17.42 9.82
N THR A 7 -13.10 -18.15 10.28
CA THR A 7 -12.17 -17.66 11.29
C THR A 7 -11.41 -16.38 10.83
N LEU A 8 -10.93 -16.36 9.59
CA LEU A 8 -10.25 -15.18 9.06
C LEU A 8 -11.19 -13.97 8.94
N LYS A 9 -12.44 -14.20 8.53
CA LYS A 9 -13.45 -13.12 8.48
C LYS A 9 -13.74 -12.55 9.86
N GLU A 10 -13.81 -13.40 10.88
CA GLU A 10 -14.03 -12.98 12.25
C GLU A 10 -12.85 -12.18 12.80
N VAL A 11 -11.62 -12.72 12.67
CA VAL A 11 -10.39 -12.08 13.17
C VAL A 11 -10.15 -10.70 12.53
N TYR A 12 -10.35 -10.57 11.22
CA TYR A 12 -10.12 -9.33 10.50
C TYR A 12 -11.36 -8.48 10.29
N SER A 13 -12.51 -8.84 10.88
CA SER A 13 -13.80 -8.17 10.65
C SER A 13 -14.11 -8.00 9.15
N ALA A 14 -13.74 -8.99 8.35
CA ALA A 14 -13.79 -8.92 6.89
C ALA A 14 -15.08 -9.54 6.34
N LYS A 15 -15.60 -8.96 5.25
CA LYS A 15 -16.73 -9.54 4.52
C LYS A 15 -16.36 -10.83 3.79
N HIS A 16 -15.15 -10.90 3.29
CA HIS A 16 -14.64 -12.01 2.50
C HIS A 16 -13.20 -12.33 2.90
N ALA A 17 -12.84 -13.60 2.85
CA ALA A 17 -11.48 -14.08 2.99
C ALA A 17 -11.16 -15.01 1.82
N VAL A 18 -10.03 -14.77 1.16
CA VAL A 18 -9.56 -15.57 0.02
C VAL A 18 -8.19 -16.12 0.36
N VAL A 19 -8.03 -17.43 0.32
CA VAL A 19 -6.76 -18.11 0.52
C VAL A 19 -6.14 -18.40 -0.85
N ILE A 20 -4.98 -17.80 -1.11
CA ILE A 20 -4.24 -17.94 -2.37
C ILE A 20 -3.00 -18.80 -2.10
N PRO A 21 -2.83 -19.94 -2.75
CA PRO A 21 -1.61 -20.74 -2.61
C PRO A 21 -0.44 -20.03 -3.29
N GLY A 22 0.53 -19.60 -2.51
CA GLY A 22 1.69 -18.85 -3.01
C GLY A 22 2.38 -18.03 -1.92
N SER A 23 3.36 -17.22 -2.33
CA SER A 23 4.05 -16.28 -1.45
C SER A 23 3.25 -14.97 -1.32
N GLY A 24 3.63 -14.10 -0.34
CA GLY A 24 3.07 -12.76 -0.21
C GLY A 24 3.20 -11.94 -1.50
N THR A 25 4.30 -12.08 -2.25
CA THR A 25 4.47 -11.43 -3.56
C THR A 25 3.39 -11.85 -4.55
N TYR A 26 3.00 -13.13 -4.53
CA TYR A 26 1.92 -13.61 -5.39
C TYR A 26 0.56 -13.02 -4.99
N GLY A 27 0.32 -12.87 -3.68
CA GLY A 27 -0.85 -12.15 -3.16
C GLY A 27 -0.87 -10.67 -3.58
N MET A 28 0.29 -10.00 -3.54
CA MET A 28 0.42 -8.62 -4.04
C MET A 28 0.08 -8.54 -5.54
N GLU A 29 0.64 -9.43 -6.36
CA GLU A 29 0.34 -9.45 -7.80
C GLU A 29 -1.15 -9.74 -8.07
N ALA A 30 -1.74 -10.68 -7.34
CA ALA A 30 -3.17 -10.99 -7.46
C ALA A 30 -4.05 -9.77 -7.14
N ALA A 31 -3.74 -9.04 -6.06
CA ALA A 31 -4.45 -7.81 -5.70
C ALA A 31 -4.25 -6.71 -6.76
N ALA A 32 -3.02 -6.54 -7.26
CA ALA A 32 -2.73 -5.57 -8.30
C ALA A 32 -3.52 -5.86 -9.60
N ARG A 33 -3.50 -7.09 -10.06
CA ARG A 33 -4.25 -7.51 -11.27
C ARG A 33 -5.76 -7.33 -11.10
N GLN A 34 -6.28 -7.70 -9.94
CA GLN A 34 -7.73 -7.62 -9.67
C GLN A 34 -8.23 -6.19 -9.61
N PHE A 35 -7.48 -5.29 -8.98
CA PHE A 35 -7.99 -3.97 -8.61
C PHE A 35 -7.40 -2.82 -9.41
N ALA A 36 -6.17 -2.94 -9.93
CA ALA A 36 -5.46 -1.85 -10.60
C ALA A 36 -5.40 -1.96 -12.13
N THR A 37 -5.79 -3.09 -12.73
CA THR A 37 -5.77 -3.25 -14.19
C THR A 37 -6.60 -2.16 -14.86
N GLY A 38 -5.96 -1.41 -15.76
CA GLY A 38 -6.61 -0.35 -16.51
C GLY A 38 -6.97 0.90 -15.70
N LYS A 39 -6.45 1.03 -14.48
CA LYS A 39 -6.69 2.19 -13.62
C LYS A 39 -5.39 2.95 -13.33
N LYS A 40 -5.51 4.22 -12.99
CA LYS A 40 -4.45 4.99 -12.35
C LYS A 40 -4.28 4.52 -10.91
N SER A 41 -3.06 4.35 -10.43
CA SER A 41 -2.76 3.88 -9.08
C SER A 41 -1.80 4.81 -8.36
N LEU A 42 -1.79 4.76 -7.03
CA LEU A 42 -0.83 5.43 -6.17
C LEU A 42 -0.18 4.41 -5.24
N VAL A 43 1.12 4.52 -5.06
CA VAL A 43 1.90 3.66 -4.14
C VAL A 43 2.56 4.53 -3.08
N ILE A 44 2.25 4.25 -1.81
CA ILE A 44 3.03 4.75 -0.67
C ILE A 44 4.21 3.79 -0.51
N ARG A 45 5.43 4.32 -0.79
CA ARG A 45 6.64 3.52 -0.85
C ARG A 45 7.58 3.88 0.29
N ASN A 46 7.50 3.12 1.37
CA ASN A 46 8.26 3.33 2.59
C ASN A 46 9.62 2.62 2.62
N GLY A 47 9.84 1.65 1.71
CA GLY A 47 11.10 0.92 1.64
C GLY A 47 11.10 -0.17 0.57
N TYR A 48 11.88 -1.23 0.82
CA TYR A 48 12.14 -2.30 -0.13
C TYR A 48 10.91 -3.17 -0.42
N PHE A 49 10.09 -3.48 0.61
CA PHE A 49 8.93 -4.34 0.40
C PHE A 49 7.80 -3.61 -0.34
N SER A 50 7.54 -2.36 -0.01
CA SER A 50 6.57 -1.54 -0.76
C SER A 50 7.06 -1.14 -2.16
N TYR A 51 8.37 -1.17 -2.43
CA TYR A 51 8.91 -1.03 -3.79
C TYR A 51 8.43 -2.16 -4.71
N ARG A 52 8.14 -3.34 -4.17
CA ARG A 52 7.67 -4.49 -4.94
C ARG A 52 6.37 -4.21 -5.71
N TRP A 53 5.50 -3.35 -5.23
CA TRP A 53 4.32 -2.92 -5.99
C TRP A 53 4.70 -2.35 -7.35
N THR A 54 5.67 -1.44 -7.39
CA THR A 54 6.11 -0.82 -8.67
C THR A 54 6.81 -1.83 -9.57
N GLN A 55 7.58 -2.76 -9.01
CA GLN A 55 8.19 -3.85 -9.80
C GLN A 55 7.12 -4.74 -10.46
N ILE A 56 6.07 -5.10 -9.71
CA ILE A 56 4.93 -5.88 -10.23
C ILE A 56 4.22 -5.08 -11.34
N PHE A 57 3.99 -3.80 -11.13
CA PHE A 57 3.31 -2.94 -12.10
C PHE A 57 4.07 -2.86 -13.42
N GLU A 58 5.38 -2.62 -13.36
CA GLU A 58 6.25 -2.53 -14.53
C GLU A 58 6.37 -3.88 -15.24
N ALA A 59 6.61 -4.98 -14.51
CA ALA A 59 6.76 -6.30 -15.09
C ALA A 59 5.47 -6.83 -15.75
N CYS A 60 4.31 -6.43 -15.23
CA CYS A 60 3.02 -6.96 -15.65
C CYS A 60 2.16 -5.98 -16.46
N GLY A 61 2.57 -4.72 -16.59
CA GLY A 61 1.82 -3.68 -17.32
C GLY A 61 0.40 -3.46 -16.74
N ILE A 62 0.27 -3.48 -15.40
CA ILE A 62 -1.04 -3.56 -14.75
C ILE A 62 -1.79 -2.23 -14.73
N PRO A 63 -1.29 -1.13 -14.11
CA PRO A 63 -1.98 0.15 -14.12
C PRO A 63 -1.73 0.91 -15.42
N THR A 64 -2.62 1.80 -15.78
CA THR A 64 -2.40 2.74 -16.90
C THR A 64 -1.30 3.75 -16.58
N GLU A 65 -1.22 4.14 -15.31
CA GLU A 65 -0.28 5.09 -14.77
C GLU A 65 -0.14 4.83 -13.26
N HIS A 66 1.02 5.08 -12.68
CA HIS A 66 1.18 5.02 -11.24
C HIS A 66 2.01 6.18 -10.69
N ILE A 67 1.55 6.71 -9.55
CA ILE A 67 2.23 7.73 -8.76
C ILE A 67 2.94 7.04 -7.61
N VAL A 68 4.18 7.45 -7.31
CA VAL A 68 4.95 6.90 -6.18
C VAL A 68 5.28 8.00 -5.20
N MET A 69 4.78 7.85 -3.98
CA MET A 69 5.09 8.74 -2.85
C MET A 69 6.06 8.03 -1.90
N ARG A 70 7.32 8.48 -1.91
CA ARG A 70 8.42 7.83 -1.18
C ARG A 70 8.56 8.41 0.21
N ALA A 71 8.94 7.56 1.17
CA ALA A 71 9.40 8.03 2.49
C ALA A 71 10.43 9.14 2.36
N GLN A 72 10.37 10.11 3.26
CA GLN A 72 11.18 11.32 3.23
C GLN A 72 12.28 11.28 4.30
N PRO A 73 13.50 11.71 3.97
CA PRO A 73 14.57 11.84 4.96
C PRO A 73 14.18 12.91 5.99
N GLN A 74 14.51 12.65 7.26
CA GLN A 74 14.15 13.54 8.36
C GLN A 74 15.28 14.53 8.72
N HIS A 75 16.52 14.22 8.34
CA HIS A 75 17.68 15.06 8.64
C HIS A 75 18.45 15.39 7.37
N GLU A 76 18.47 16.66 7.00
CA GLU A 76 19.30 17.13 5.90
C GLU A 76 20.79 17.02 6.26
N GLY A 77 21.58 16.45 5.34
CA GLY A 77 23.03 16.32 5.52
C GLY A 77 23.50 15.20 6.42
N ALA A 78 22.58 14.37 6.98
CA ALA A 78 22.99 13.16 7.69
C ALA A 78 23.69 12.18 6.75
N LYS A 79 24.68 11.42 7.26
CA LYS A 79 25.26 10.32 6.51
C LYS A 79 24.21 9.25 6.24
N HIS A 80 24.39 8.47 5.19
CA HIS A 80 23.43 7.47 4.75
C HIS A 80 23.05 6.46 5.84
N ASP A 81 23.99 6.07 6.69
CA ASP A 81 23.82 5.14 7.81
C ASP A 81 23.17 5.77 9.06
N GLU A 82 23.13 7.11 9.13
CA GLU A 82 22.50 7.86 10.23
C GLU A 82 21.14 8.46 9.83
N GLN A 83 20.76 8.33 8.55
CA GLN A 83 19.55 8.95 8.01
C GLN A 83 18.29 8.23 8.50
N GLN A 84 17.43 8.95 9.20
CA GLN A 84 16.09 8.50 9.53
C GLN A 84 15.11 8.91 8.43
N TYR A 85 14.10 8.08 8.22
CA TYR A 85 13.04 8.31 7.24
C TYR A 85 11.66 8.27 7.91
N ALA A 86 10.74 9.06 7.40
CA ALA A 86 9.32 9.02 7.77
C ALA A 86 8.46 8.77 6.53
N PRO A 87 7.23 8.27 6.69
CA PRO A 87 6.28 8.19 5.60
C PRO A 87 6.10 9.56 4.92
N TYR A 88 5.71 9.56 3.66
CA TYR A 88 5.38 10.80 2.97
C TYR A 88 4.30 11.56 3.77
N PRO A 89 4.35 12.90 3.91
CA PRO A 89 3.40 13.65 4.74
C PRO A 89 1.94 13.37 4.35
N LEU A 90 1.10 13.02 5.32
CA LEU A 90 -0.29 12.61 5.09
C LEU A 90 -1.10 13.62 4.29
N GLU A 91 -0.99 14.91 4.66
CA GLU A 91 -1.71 15.99 3.97
C GLU A 91 -1.42 16.00 2.46
N GLN A 92 -0.14 15.86 2.10
CA GLN A 92 0.28 15.84 0.69
C GLN A 92 -0.17 14.57 -0.03
N VAL A 93 -0.26 13.43 0.68
CA VAL A 93 -0.84 12.19 0.12
C VAL A 93 -2.32 12.40 -0.16
N VAL A 94 -3.05 12.96 0.79
CA VAL A 94 -4.48 13.27 0.65
C VAL A 94 -4.70 14.25 -0.52
N ASP A 95 -3.94 15.33 -0.59
CA ASP A 95 -4.03 16.30 -1.68
C ASP A 95 -3.79 15.65 -3.05
N THR A 96 -2.78 14.77 -3.12
CA THR A 96 -2.49 14.02 -4.35
C THR A 96 -3.65 13.09 -4.73
N ILE A 97 -4.22 12.39 -3.76
CA ILE A 97 -5.39 11.51 -4.00
C ILE A 97 -6.59 12.33 -4.50
N MET A 98 -6.89 13.43 -3.85
CA MET A 98 -8.02 14.30 -4.23
C MET A 98 -7.85 14.90 -5.63
N LYS A 99 -6.62 15.29 -5.99
CA LYS A 99 -6.28 15.86 -7.29
C LYS A 99 -6.29 14.81 -8.40
N ASP A 100 -5.55 13.71 -8.20
CA ASP A 100 -5.23 12.73 -9.23
C ASP A 100 -6.24 11.58 -9.32
N LYS A 101 -7.07 11.42 -8.30
CA LYS A 101 -8.19 10.45 -8.19
C LYS A 101 -7.78 9.03 -8.59
N PRO A 102 -6.76 8.45 -7.95
CA PRO A 102 -6.35 7.08 -8.25
C PRO A 102 -7.50 6.11 -7.94
N GLY A 103 -7.69 5.13 -8.82
CA GLY A 103 -8.66 4.06 -8.57
C GLY A 103 -8.21 3.09 -7.48
N VAL A 104 -6.91 3.04 -7.19
CA VAL A 104 -6.33 2.19 -6.13
C VAL A 104 -5.14 2.89 -5.49
N VAL A 105 -5.07 2.84 -4.16
CA VAL A 105 -3.89 3.23 -3.37
C VAL A 105 -3.32 1.99 -2.70
N PHE A 106 -2.03 1.74 -2.89
CA PHE A 106 -1.29 0.64 -2.28
C PHE A 106 -0.35 1.17 -1.20
N ALA A 107 -0.33 0.53 -0.04
CA ALA A 107 0.55 0.90 1.07
C ALA A 107 0.99 -0.32 1.86
N PRO A 108 2.21 -0.32 2.46
CA PRO A 108 2.57 -1.27 3.49
C PRO A 108 1.99 -0.79 4.83
N HIS A 109 1.50 -1.69 5.68
CA HIS A 109 1.25 -1.34 7.08
C HIS A 109 2.59 -1.26 7.83
N VAL A 110 3.37 -2.33 7.77
CA VAL A 110 4.73 -2.38 8.31
C VAL A 110 5.73 -2.55 7.17
N GLU A 111 6.64 -1.61 7.05
CA GLU A 111 7.80 -1.70 6.15
C GLU A 111 9.01 -2.21 6.94
N THR A 112 9.20 -3.52 6.98
CA THR A 112 10.22 -4.18 7.80
C THR A 112 11.64 -3.76 7.43
N SER A 113 11.89 -3.48 6.15
CA SER A 113 13.21 -3.08 5.65
C SER A 113 13.70 -1.75 6.22
N MET A 114 12.78 -0.92 6.72
CA MET A 114 13.07 0.42 7.26
C MET A 114 12.68 0.55 8.74
N GLY A 115 12.14 -0.52 9.35
CA GLY A 115 11.61 -0.46 10.71
C GLY A 115 10.46 0.55 10.87
N MET A 116 9.64 0.72 9.84
CA MET A 116 8.61 1.75 9.77
C MET A 116 7.22 1.13 9.82
N ILE A 117 6.34 1.72 10.62
CA ILE A 117 4.91 1.40 10.67
C ILE A 117 4.10 2.64 10.29
N LEU A 118 3.04 2.46 9.51
CA LEU A 118 2.06 3.51 9.27
C LEU A 118 1.11 3.60 10.48
N PRO A 119 0.99 4.76 11.14
CA PRO A 119 0.02 4.94 12.23
C PRO A 119 -1.42 4.77 11.73
N ASP A 120 -2.32 4.37 12.63
CA ASP A 120 -3.74 4.16 12.33
C ASP A 120 -4.40 5.40 11.71
N ASP A 121 -4.09 6.59 12.25
CA ASP A 121 -4.62 7.85 11.73
C ASP A 121 -4.15 8.13 10.29
N TYR A 122 -2.92 7.72 9.97
CA TYR A 122 -2.39 7.84 8.61
C TYR A 122 -3.15 6.91 7.65
N ILE A 123 -3.29 5.65 8.03
CA ILE A 123 -4.03 4.65 7.24
C ILE A 123 -5.47 5.11 7.03
N LYS A 124 -6.11 5.56 8.11
CA LYS A 124 -7.49 6.07 8.05
C LYS A 124 -7.61 7.28 7.12
N GLY A 125 -6.72 8.26 7.24
CA GLY A 125 -6.73 9.45 6.39
C GLY A 125 -6.58 9.13 4.91
N VAL A 126 -5.66 8.23 4.57
CA VAL A 126 -5.48 7.74 3.18
C VAL A 126 -6.71 6.98 2.70
N SER A 127 -7.26 6.10 3.54
CA SER A 127 -8.46 5.31 3.21
C SER A 127 -9.67 6.20 2.97
N ASP A 128 -9.92 7.15 3.84
CA ASP A 128 -11.04 8.10 3.70
C ASP A 128 -10.89 8.91 2.39
N ALA A 129 -9.70 9.40 2.09
CA ALA A 129 -9.44 10.18 0.88
C ALA A 129 -9.66 9.36 -0.40
N VAL A 130 -9.12 8.14 -0.48
CA VAL A 130 -9.28 7.30 -1.68
C VAL A 130 -10.74 6.86 -1.87
N HIS A 131 -11.45 6.56 -0.79
CA HIS A 131 -12.88 6.24 -0.87
C HIS A 131 -13.71 7.45 -1.32
N ALA A 132 -13.38 8.66 -0.87
CA ALA A 132 -14.06 9.88 -1.29
C ALA A 132 -13.99 10.13 -2.81
N VAL A 133 -12.93 9.65 -3.47
CA VAL A 133 -12.80 9.73 -4.95
C VAL A 133 -13.27 8.47 -5.68
N GLY A 134 -13.89 7.52 -4.98
CA GLY A 134 -14.42 6.28 -5.54
C GLY A 134 -13.37 5.18 -5.78
N GLY A 135 -12.18 5.34 -5.24
CA GLY A 135 -11.12 4.34 -5.27
C GLY A 135 -11.16 3.37 -4.09
N ILE A 136 -10.18 2.50 -4.00
CA ILE A 136 -9.99 1.55 -2.90
C ILE A 136 -8.57 1.61 -2.35
N MET A 137 -8.40 1.24 -1.07
CA MET A 137 -7.10 1.05 -0.45
C MET A 137 -6.75 -0.44 -0.40
N VAL A 138 -5.51 -0.76 -0.76
CA VAL A 138 -4.90 -2.09 -0.62
C VAL A 138 -3.76 -1.97 0.37
N LEU A 139 -3.86 -2.66 1.49
CA LEU A 139 -2.86 -2.63 2.57
C LEU A 139 -2.13 -3.98 2.63
N ASP A 140 -0.80 -3.93 2.57
CA ASP A 140 0.05 -5.09 2.82
C ASP A 140 0.33 -5.21 4.31
N CYS A 141 -0.23 -6.23 4.94
CA CYS A 141 -0.18 -6.49 6.37
C CYS A 141 0.62 -7.76 6.71
N ILE A 142 1.56 -8.19 5.87
CA ILE A 142 2.32 -9.44 6.08
C ILE A 142 3.13 -9.44 7.39
N ALA A 143 3.51 -8.27 7.87
CA ALA A 143 4.35 -8.10 9.07
C ALA A 143 3.58 -7.49 10.26
N SER A 144 2.25 -7.54 10.26
CA SER A 144 1.41 -6.95 11.32
C SER A 144 0.23 -7.82 11.67
#